data_4d341e1d61630dbf830ed7b53c8c5a7b
#
_entry.id   4d341e1d61630dbf830ed7b53c8c5a7b
#
_cell.length_a   1.000
_cell.length_b   1.000
_cell.length_c   1.000
_cell.angle_alpha   90.00
_cell.angle_beta   90.00
_cell.angle_gamma   90.00
#
_symmetry.space_group_name_H-M   'P 1'
#
loop_
_entity.id
_entity.type
_entity.pdbx_description
1 polymer ?
#
loop_
_entity_poly.entity_id
_entity_poly.type
_entity_poly.pdbx_seq_one_letter_code
_entity_poly.pdbx_strand_id
1 'polypeptide(L)'
;MINLFISMPMRGKTHKEIINTRYRAIARVKLKFPHEDITVINPLPFTSGERPLPVFCLADSLKRMTTADVIFFAKDWEIARGCRVEQFVACHYMPQILRMYESKQNHRKKEPFKCLTL
;
A
#
# COMPACT_ATOMS: atom_id res chain seq x y z
N MET A 1 -12.29 -14.27 -0.02
CA MET A 1 -11.57 -13.37 -0.91
C MET A 1 -11.01 -12.19 -0.15
N ILE A 2 -9.79 -11.81 -0.44
CA ILE A 2 -9.13 -10.71 0.23
C ILE A 2 -9.00 -9.54 -0.74
N ASN A 3 -9.51 -8.39 -0.37
CA ASN A 3 -9.31 -7.17 -1.14
C ASN A 3 -8.04 -6.51 -0.62
N LEU A 4 -7.05 -6.41 -1.49
CA LEU A 4 -5.74 -5.92 -1.11
C LEU A 4 -5.46 -4.56 -1.69
N PHE A 5 -5.10 -3.61 -0.83
CA PHE A 5 -4.64 -2.30 -1.27
C PHE A 5 -3.12 -2.26 -1.07
N ILE A 6 -2.39 -1.86 -2.11
CA ILE A 6 -0.94 -1.81 -2.02
C ILE A 6 -0.48 -0.37 -2.03
N SER A 7 0.14 0.05 -0.94
CA SER A 7 0.70 1.38 -0.84
C SER A 7 2.17 1.29 -1.22
N MET A 8 2.55 1.86 -2.35
CA MET A 8 3.92 1.76 -2.83
C MET A 8 4.39 3.06 -3.42
N PRO A 9 5.68 3.35 -3.32
CA PRO A 9 6.24 4.52 -3.98
C PRO A 9 6.15 4.35 -5.50
N MET A 10 5.68 5.36 -6.20
CA MET A 10 5.56 5.29 -7.64
C MET A 10 6.42 6.27 -8.39
N ARG A 11 6.79 7.39 -7.73
CA ARG A 11 7.56 8.40 -8.41
C ARG A 11 8.92 7.88 -8.79
N GLY A 12 9.29 8.05 -10.04
CA GLY A 12 10.59 7.58 -10.50
C GLY A 12 10.69 6.09 -10.76
N LYS A 13 9.58 5.37 -10.65
CA LYS A 13 9.61 3.93 -10.90
C LYS A 13 9.11 3.62 -12.29
N THR A 14 9.69 2.61 -12.91
CA THR A 14 9.21 2.16 -14.21
C THR A 14 7.97 1.33 -14.01
N HIS A 15 7.23 1.14 -15.10
CA HIS A 15 6.03 0.30 -15.05
C HIS A 15 6.40 -1.11 -14.60
N LYS A 16 7.53 -1.62 -15.07
CA LYS A 16 7.96 -2.95 -14.68
C LYS A 16 8.24 -3.04 -13.19
N GLU A 17 8.87 -2.02 -12.62
CA GLU A 17 9.16 -2.00 -11.20
C GLU A 17 7.86 -1.99 -10.39
N ILE A 18 6.86 -1.26 -10.84
CA ILE A 18 5.59 -1.20 -10.17
C ILE A 18 4.89 -2.55 -10.22
N ILE A 19 4.91 -3.20 -11.38
CA ILE A 19 4.31 -4.51 -11.53
C ILE A 19 5.00 -5.53 -10.63
N ASN A 20 6.32 -5.47 -10.56
CA ASN A 20 7.06 -6.40 -9.71
C ASN A 20 6.72 -6.20 -8.24
N THR A 21 6.55 -4.96 -7.83
CA THR A 21 6.17 -4.68 -6.45
C THR A 21 4.79 -5.25 -6.15
N ARG A 22 3.87 -5.15 -7.10
CA ARG A 22 2.54 -5.72 -6.91
C ARG A 22 2.62 -7.24 -6.77
N TYR A 23 3.45 -7.89 -7.57
CA TYR A 23 3.60 -9.34 -7.45
C TYR A 23 4.18 -9.74 -6.10
N ARG A 24 5.17 -8.98 -5.62
CA ARG A 24 5.73 -9.28 -4.30
C ARG A 24 4.69 -9.12 -3.19
N ALA A 25 3.87 -8.08 -3.29
CA ALA A 25 2.85 -7.85 -2.29
C ALA A 25 1.82 -8.99 -2.28
N ILE A 26 1.38 -9.40 -3.47
CA ILE A 26 0.42 -10.48 -3.57
C ILE A 26 1.00 -11.75 -2.98
N ALA A 27 2.27 -12.03 -3.29
CA ALA A 27 2.91 -13.25 -2.77
C ALA A 27 3.00 -13.24 -1.26
N ARG A 28 3.30 -12.07 -0.67
CA ARG A 28 3.41 -11.97 0.77
C ARG A 28 2.05 -12.15 1.44
N VAL A 29 1.02 -11.56 0.87
CA VAL A 29 -0.32 -11.70 1.42
C VAL A 29 -0.81 -13.14 1.25
N LYS A 30 -0.46 -13.77 0.14
CA LYS A 30 -0.87 -15.15 -0.10
C LYS A 30 -0.22 -16.10 0.90
N LEU A 31 0.99 -15.80 1.32
CA LEU A 31 1.63 -16.61 2.35
C LEU A 31 0.84 -16.57 3.65
N LYS A 32 0.27 -15.43 3.98
CA LYS A 32 -0.49 -15.30 5.19
C LYS A 32 -1.89 -15.91 5.06
N PHE A 33 -2.46 -15.82 3.87
CA PHE A 33 -3.81 -16.31 3.63
C PHE A 33 -3.80 -17.28 2.45
N PRO A 34 -3.19 -18.47 2.63
CA PRO A 34 -2.95 -19.35 1.48
C PRO A 34 -4.20 -19.89 0.81
N HIS A 35 -5.32 -19.88 1.49
CA HIS A 35 -6.55 -20.42 0.91
C HIS A 35 -7.49 -19.35 0.39
N GLU A 36 -7.05 -18.09 0.41
CA GLU A 36 -7.90 -17.01 -0.04
C GLU A 36 -7.47 -16.50 -1.40
N ASP A 37 -8.43 -16.08 -2.19
CA ASP A 37 -8.12 -15.40 -3.44
C ASP A 37 -7.82 -13.95 -3.12
N ILE A 38 -6.83 -13.39 -3.77
CA ILE A 38 -6.40 -12.02 -3.51
C ILE A 38 -6.78 -11.16 -4.71
N THR A 39 -7.50 -10.09 -4.45
CA THR A 39 -7.85 -9.12 -5.48
C THR A 39 -7.20 -7.79 -5.13
N VAL A 40 -6.40 -7.25 -6.03
CA VAL A 40 -5.75 -5.96 -5.80
C VAL A 40 -6.71 -4.87 -6.24
N ILE A 41 -7.00 -3.95 -5.35
CA ILE A 41 -8.03 -2.96 -5.61
C ILE A 41 -7.51 -1.63 -6.11
N ASN A 42 -6.21 -1.36 -5.98
CA ASN A 42 -5.73 -0.12 -6.59
C ASN A 42 -5.40 -0.35 -8.06
N PRO A 43 -5.73 0.62 -8.89
CA PRO A 43 -5.44 0.48 -10.31
C PRO A 43 -3.97 0.65 -10.58
N LEU A 44 -3.56 0.25 -11.77
CA LEU A 44 -2.20 0.55 -12.20
C LEU A 44 -2.10 2.04 -12.46
N PRO A 45 -0.90 2.58 -12.41
CA PRO A 45 -0.70 4.00 -12.65
C PRO A 45 -1.06 4.39 -14.07
N PHE A 46 -1.30 5.67 -14.27
CA PHE A 46 -1.64 6.17 -15.58
C PHE A 46 -0.49 5.99 -16.53
N THR A 47 -0.78 5.48 -17.72
CA THR A 47 0.25 5.32 -18.72
C THR A 47 0.07 6.32 -19.86
N SER A 48 -1.06 7.03 -19.89
CA SER A 48 -1.26 8.01 -20.93
C SER A 48 -0.77 9.34 -20.44
N GLY A 49 -0.84 10.35 -21.25
CA GLY A 49 -0.39 11.66 -20.85
C GLY A 49 -1.25 12.36 -19.83
N GLU A 50 -2.46 11.84 -19.57
CA GLU A 50 -3.26 12.50 -18.64
C GLU A 50 -2.80 12.33 -17.24
N ARG A 51 -2.61 13.40 -16.51
CA ARG A 51 -2.10 13.33 -15.18
C ARG A 51 -2.92 14.18 -14.27
N PRO A 52 -3.85 13.59 -13.53
CA PRO A 52 -4.64 14.35 -12.56
C PRO A 52 -3.75 14.96 -11.50
N LEU A 53 -4.25 15.96 -10.82
CA LEU A 53 -3.50 16.56 -9.74
C LEU A 53 -3.18 15.53 -8.67
N PRO A 54 -2.02 15.64 -8.03
CA PRO A 54 -1.65 14.66 -7.01
C PRO A 54 -2.67 14.51 -5.89
N VAL A 55 -3.35 15.60 -5.52
CA VAL A 55 -4.32 15.49 -4.45
C VAL A 55 -5.53 14.67 -4.89
N PHE A 56 -5.89 14.71 -6.16
CA PHE A 56 -6.99 13.87 -6.65
C PHE A 56 -6.58 12.41 -6.66
N CYS A 57 -5.33 12.13 -7.01
CA CYS A 57 -4.84 10.77 -6.97
C CYS A 57 -4.84 10.23 -5.55
N LEU A 58 -4.44 11.05 -4.59
CA LEU A 58 -4.42 10.65 -3.20
C LEU A 58 -5.84 10.43 -2.69
N ALA A 59 -6.76 11.32 -3.04
CA ALA A 59 -8.14 11.17 -2.61
C ALA A 59 -8.75 9.88 -3.15
N ASP A 60 -8.45 9.55 -4.41
CA ASP A 60 -8.94 8.32 -5.00
C ASP A 60 -8.35 7.10 -4.28
N SER A 61 -7.06 7.15 -3.96
CA SER A 61 -6.43 6.07 -3.22
C SER A 61 -7.06 5.87 -1.86
N LEU A 62 -7.28 6.97 -1.14
CA LEU A 62 -7.88 6.86 0.19
C LEU A 62 -9.29 6.29 0.11
N LYS A 63 -10.03 6.67 -0.92
CA LYS A 63 -11.34 6.13 -1.10
C LYS A 63 -11.29 4.62 -1.35
N ARG A 64 -10.35 4.18 -2.17
CA ARG A 64 -10.22 2.76 -2.46
C ARG A 64 -9.78 1.97 -1.24
N MET A 65 -8.97 2.60 -0.38
CA MET A 65 -8.53 1.93 0.86
C MET A 65 -9.70 1.54 1.75
N THR A 66 -10.82 2.24 1.65
CA THR A 66 -11.94 1.96 2.55
C THR A 66 -12.56 0.59 2.29
N THR A 67 -12.29 -0.01 1.16
CA THR A 67 -12.84 -1.32 0.84
C THR A 67 -11.83 -2.44 1.03
N ALA A 68 -10.65 -2.13 1.54
CA ALA A 68 -9.60 -3.12 1.67
C ALA A 68 -9.78 -3.99 2.90
N ASP A 69 -9.40 -5.24 2.78
CA ASP A 69 -9.30 -6.13 3.92
C ASP A 69 -7.87 -6.12 4.45
N VAL A 70 -6.91 -5.88 3.57
CA VAL A 70 -5.50 -5.82 3.94
C VAL A 70 -4.87 -4.65 3.21
N ILE A 71 -4.04 -3.90 3.90
CA ILE A 71 -3.26 -2.84 3.29
C ILE A 71 -1.79 -3.23 3.42
N PHE A 72 -1.11 -3.33 2.28
CA PHE A 72 0.29 -3.74 2.27
C PHE A 72 1.15 -2.53 1.94
N PHE A 73 2.10 -2.21 2.82
CA PHE A 73 3.01 -1.09 2.61
C PHE A 73 4.32 -1.64 2.05
N ALA A 74 4.60 -1.29 0.81
CA ALA A 74 5.76 -1.82 0.11
C ALA A 74 7.03 -1.14 0.58
N LYS A 75 8.17 -1.72 0.22
CA LYS A 75 9.45 -1.19 0.60
C LYS A 75 9.57 0.27 0.25
N ASP A 76 10.17 1.03 1.15
CA ASP A 76 10.41 2.47 1.00
C ASP A 76 9.14 3.32 1.06
N TRP A 77 8.08 2.76 1.60
CA TRP A 77 6.86 3.55 1.76
C TRP A 77 7.09 4.78 2.63
N GLU A 78 8.06 4.71 3.56
CA GLU A 78 8.28 5.80 4.52
C GLU A 78 8.77 7.07 3.85
N ILE A 79 9.38 6.97 2.67
CA ILE A 79 9.91 8.15 2.02
C ILE A 79 8.98 8.69 0.95
N ALA A 80 7.88 8.03 0.68
CA ALA A 80 6.92 8.49 -0.32
C ALA A 80 5.80 9.22 0.39
N ARG A 81 5.55 10.47 0.02
CA ARG A 81 4.58 11.25 0.77
C ARG A 81 3.17 10.68 0.71
N GLY A 82 2.76 10.16 -0.44
CA GLY A 82 1.43 9.56 -0.56
C GLY A 82 1.30 8.34 0.33
N CYS A 83 2.33 7.51 0.37
CA CYS A 83 2.32 6.32 1.21
C CYS A 83 2.25 6.70 2.68
N ARG A 84 2.94 7.77 3.07
CA ARG A 84 2.90 8.21 4.46
C ARG A 84 1.51 8.68 4.86
N VAL A 85 0.81 9.36 3.95
CA VAL A 85 -0.55 9.79 4.23
C VAL A 85 -1.46 8.57 4.32
N GLU A 86 -1.29 7.61 3.42
CA GLU A 86 -2.10 6.39 3.45
C GLU A 86 -1.87 5.62 4.74
N GLN A 87 -0.63 5.55 5.20
CA GLN A 87 -0.33 4.85 6.44
C GLN A 87 -0.95 5.57 7.63
N PHE A 88 -0.87 6.90 7.66
CA PHE A 88 -1.47 7.67 8.72
C PHE A 88 -2.98 7.43 8.79
N VAL A 89 -3.64 7.47 7.64
CA VAL A 89 -5.08 7.27 7.59
C VAL A 89 -5.44 5.84 8.00
N ALA A 90 -4.67 4.86 7.54
CA ALA A 90 -4.93 3.48 7.91
C ALA A 90 -4.82 3.28 9.40
N CYS A 91 -3.81 3.85 10.01
CA CYS A 91 -3.61 3.69 11.45
C CYS A 91 -4.64 4.40 12.29
N HIS A 92 -5.00 5.60 11.89
CA HIS A 92 -5.85 6.43 12.75
C HIS A 92 -7.33 6.35 12.45
N TYR A 93 -7.67 5.98 11.23
CA TYR A 93 -9.07 5.94 10.84
C TYR A 93 -9.57 4.54 10.47
N MET A 94 -8.66 3.59 10.31
CA MET A 94 -9.03 2.23 9.96
C MET A 94 -8.20 1.23 10.77
N PRO A 95 -8.15 1.40 12.10
CA PRO A 95 -7.21 0.61 12.90
C PRO A 95 -7.50 -0.89 12.89
N GLN A 96 -8.72 -1.31 12.55
CA GLN A 96 -9.03 -2.73 12.54
C GLN A 96 -8.62 -3.43 11.26
N ILE A 97 -8.21 -2.69 10.24
CA ILE A 97 -7.80 -3.31 8.99
C ILE A 97 -6.38 -3.84 9.16
N LEU A 98 -6.12 -5.02 8.66
CA LEU A 98 -4.79 -5.60 8.78
C LEU A 98 -3.79 -4.81 7.94
N ARG A 99 -2.70 -4.41 8.55
CA ARG A 99 -1.64 -3.70 7.87
C ARG A 99 -0.41 -4.58 7.83
N MET A 100 0.13 -4.80 6.64
CA MET A 100 1.33 -5.59 6.46
C MET A 100 2.40 -4.71 5.86
N TYR A 101 3.63 -4.91 6.26
CA TYR A 101 4.74 -4.08 5.80
C TYR A 101 5.81 -4.97 5.19
N GLU A 102 6.36 -4.53 4.07
CA GLU A 102 7.44 -5.26 3.45
C GLU A 102 8.68 -4.93 4.24
N SER A 103 9.28 -5.94 4.87
CA SER A 103 10.36 -5.65 5.75
C SER A 103 11.61 -5.33 5.01
N LYS A 104 12.45 -4.45 5.57
CA LYS A 104 13.69 -4.17 5.05
C LYS A 104 14.55 -5.08 5.65
N GLN A 105 15.60 -5.35 5.07
CA GLN A 105 16.44 -6.24 5.59
C GLN A 105 16.93 -5.89 6.84
N ASN A 106 17.18 -4.85 7.11
CA ASN A 106 17.71 -4.61 8.35
C ASN A 106 16.89 -4.00 9.22
N HIS A 107 16.10 -4.14 9.44
CA HIS A 107 15.39 -3.46 10.30
C HIS A 107 15.17 -3.82 11.41
N ARG A 108 15.49 -3.60 12.02
CA ARG A 108 15.37 -3.79 13.14
C ARG A 108 14.54 -3.13 13.75
N LYS A 109 14.13 -2.91 13.86
CA LYS A 109 13.55 -2.34 14.43
C LYS A 109 12.60 -1.83 14.88
N LYS A 110 12.33 -1.74 15.24
CA LYS A 110 11.45 -1.19 15.84
C LYS A 110 10.44 -0.69 15.02
N GLU A 111 9.25 -0.50 15.30
CA GLU A 111 8.37 0.02 14.55
C GLU A 111 8.41 1.39 14.59
N PRO A 112 8.81 2.01 13.65
CA PRO A 112 9.00 3.40 13.66
C PRO A 112 7.69 4.12 13.70
N PHE A 113 6.68 3.57 13.17
CA PHE A 113 5.46 4.28 13.13
C PHE A 113 4.40 3.51 13.80
N LYS A 114 4.40 3.56 15.12
CA LYS A 114 3.41 2.95 15.78
C LYS A 114 2.19 3.70 15.56
N CYS A 115 1.06 3.10 15.44
CA CYS A 115 -0.16 3.78 15.38
C CYS A 115 -0.48 4.23 16.71
N LEU A 116 -0.14 5.41 17.00
CA LEU A 116 -0.38 5.92 18.28
C LEU A 116 -1.80 6.23 18.40
N THR A 117 -2.39 5.85 19.47
CA THR A 117 -3.71 6.16 19.62
C THR A 117 -3.82 7.52 19.99
N LEU A 118 -4.64 8.22 19.48
CA LEU A 118 -4.76 9.61 19.79
C LEU A 118 -5.73 9.87 20.85
#